data_a762a291ad141aa15550d9e28c2c2b9d
#
_entry.id   a762a291ad141aa15550d9e28c2c2b9d
#
_cell.length_a   1.000
_cell.length_b   1.000
_cell.length_c   1.000
_cell.angle_alpha   90.00
_cell.angle_beta   90.00
_cell.angle_gamma   90.00
#
_symmetry.space_group_name_H-M   'P 1'
#
loop_
_entity.id
_entity.type
_entity.pdbx_description
1 polymer ?
#
loop_
_entity_poly.entity_id
_entity_poly.type
_entity_poly.pdbx_seq_one_letter_code
_entity_poly.pdbx_strand_id
1 'polypeptide(L)'
;MIDIEQYAFPELKPGDQDWRWCHKYCYEIIKGNIPANELIKQAAERHFRDLENPDFYFDESAALSVVTWFKFIPITDGPMVGKPTQLSPSQIFIVVSLMSWKWTNDIYEEIEGIQVQVRYKGLRRYNQAFILVARKYGKTTLAAGLKLYVMYKSFYRPRAFSLATRMNAWLYRRKPLYLT
;
A
#
# COMPACT_ATOMS: atom_id res chain seq x y z
N MET A 1 19.33 10.08 -12.38
CA MET A 1 17.95 9.94 -12.92
C MET A 1 17.76 8.45 -13.22
N ILE A 2 16.80 7.83 -12.58
CA ILE A 2 16.57 6.38 -12.73
C ILE A 2 16.18 6.05 -14.18
N ASP A 3 16.76 4.98 -14.72
CA ASP A 3 16.32 4.46 -16.00
C ASP A 3 15.01 3.69 -15.81
N ILE A 4 13.89 4.31 -16.20
CA ILE A 4 12.57 3.69 -16.05
C ILE A 4 12.30 2.57 -17.06
N GLU A 5 13.10 2.42 -18.12
CA GLU A 5 12.90 1.37 -19.14
C GLU A 5 13.05 -0.03 -18.56
N GLN A 6 13.89 -0.20 -17.53
CA GLN A 6 14.03 -1.47 -16.81
C GLN A 6 12.71 -1.95 -16.15
N TYR A 7 11.73 -1.06 -15.97
CA TYR A 7 10.44 -1.37 -15.35
C TYR A 7 9.30 -1.61 -16.35
N ALA A 8 9.62 -1.74 -17.64
CA ALA A 8 8.65 -2.08 -18.68
C ALA A 8 8.06 -3.49 -18.48
N PHE A 9 8.88 -4.45 -17.99
CA PHE A 9 8.49 -5.85 -17.74
C PHE A 9 7.58 -6.42 -18.84
N PRO A 10 8.06 -6.56 -20.09
CA PRO A 10 7.22 -6.97 -21.23
C PRO A 10 6.60 -8.36 -21.04
N GLU A 11 7.20 -9.21 -20.21
CA GLU A 11 6.70 -10.54 -19.87
C GLU A 11 5.42 -10.54 -19.02
N LEU A 12 5.12 -9.45 -18.31
CA LEU A 12 3.92 -9.36 -17.47
C LEU A 12 2.69 -9.08 -18.31
N LYS A 13 1.66 -9.92 -18.15
CA LYS A 13 0.37 -9.78 -18.84
C LYS A 13 -0.70 -9.24 -17.88
N PRO A 14 -1.71 -8.50 -18.41
CA PRO A 14 -2.87 -8.13 -17.61
C PRO A 14 -3.53 -9.38 -16.99
N GLY A 15 -3.71 -9.38 -15.66
CA GLY A 15 -4.22 -10.53 -14.91
C GLY A 15 -3.16 -11.29 -14.13
N ASP A 16 -1.88 -11.13 -14.46
CA ASP A 16 -0.81 -11.72 -13.63
C ASP A 16 -0.83 -11.11 -12.23
N GLN A 17 -0.88 -11.97 -11.24
CA GLN A 17 -0.83 -11.56 -9.84
C GLN A 17 0.64 -11.48 -9.39
N ASP A 18 1.37 -10.52 -9.96
CA ASP A 18 2.78 -10.25 -9.72
C ASP A 18 2.97 -8.84 -9.15
N TRP A 19 3.76 -8.73 -8.07
CA TRP A 19 4.01 -7.45 -7.42
C TRP A 19 4.75 -6.43 -8.30
N ARG A 20 5.50 -6.89 -9.31
CA ARG A 20 6.20 -6.04 -10.29
C ARG A 20 5.25 -5.15 -11.09
N TRP A 21 3.95 -5.49 -11.11
CA TRP A 21 2.92 -4.59 -11.63
C TRP A 21 2.89 -3.23 -10.92
N CYS A 22 3.42 -3.12 -9.71
CA CYS A 22 3.58 -1.83 -9.05
C CYS A 22 4.47 -0.88 -9.86
N HIS A 23 5.59 -1.37 -10.35
CA HIS A 23 6.52 -0.60 -11.17
C HIS A 23 5.99 -0.45 -12.61
N LYS A 24 5.57 -1.56 -13.22
CA LYS A 24 5.06 -1.56 -14.60
C LYS A 24 3.87 -0.61 -14.75
N TYR A 25 2.94 -0.59 -13.82
CA TYR A 25 1.80 0.32 -13.85
C TYR A 25 2.23 1.80 -13.86
N CYS A 26 3.21 2.15 -13.03
CA CYS A 26 3.79 3.50 -13.04
C CYS A 26 4.49 3.82 -14.36
N TYR A 27 5.26 2.88 -14.89
CA TYR A 27 5.92 3.01 -16.19
C TYR A 27 4.91 3.27 -17.32
N GLU A 28 3.85 2.46 -17.42
CA GLU A 28 2.82 2.58 -18.45
C GLU A 28 2.06 3.92 -18.37
N ILE A 29 1.86 4.45 -17.16
CA ILE A 29 1.26 5.78 -16.95
C ILE A 29 2.19 6.88 -17.46
N ILE A 30 3.47 6.84 -17.10
CA ILE A 30 4.45 7.87 -17.51
C ILE A 30 4.64 7.86 -19.02
N LYS A 31 4.63 6.70 -19.65
CA LYS A 31 4.70 6.57 -21.12
C LYS A 31 3.39 6.96 -21.82
N GLY A 32 2.29 7.17 -21.08
CA GLY A 32 1.00 7.53 -21.65
C GLY A 32 0.19 6.37 -22.22
N ASN A 33 0.64 5.12 -22.01
CA ASN A 33 -0.06 3.91 -22.46
C ASN A 33 -1.33 3.63 -21.64
N ILE A 34 -1.35 4.08 -20.37
CA ILE A 34 -2.53 4.01 -19.50
C ILE A 34 -3.03 5.44 -19.25
N PRO A 35 -4.28 5.76 -19.62
CA PRO A 35 -4.86 7.05 -19.30
C PRO A 35 -4.96 7.27 -17.80
N ALA A 36 -4.41 8.38 -17.30
CA ALA A 36 -4.41 8.72 -15.90
C ALA A 36 -4.61 10.22 -15.70
N ASN A 37 -5.28 10.58 -14.61
CA ASN A 37 -5.34 11.98 -14.20
C ASN A 37 -4.00 12.45 -13.64
N GLU A 38 -3.86 13.75 -13.47
CA GLU A 38 -2.63 14.38 -13.02
C GLU A 38 -2.12 13.84 -11.67
N LEU A 39 -3.02 13.60 -10.72
CA LEU A 39 -2.64 13.08 -9.39
C LEU A 39 -2.06 11.66 -9.46
N ILE A 40 -2.59 10.84 -10.36
CA ILE A 40 -2.07 9.48 -10.56
C ILE A 40 -0.71 9.53 -11.27
N LYS A 41 -0.52 10.44 -12.24
CA LYS A 41 0.79 10.66 -12.88
C LYS A 41 1.83 11.09 -11.85
N GLN A 42 1.52 12.07 -11.03
CA GLN A 42 2.40 12.52 -9.94
C GLN A 42 2.73 11.39 -8.95
N ALA A 43 1.77 10.51 -8.66
CA ALA A 43 2.02 9.34 -7.82
C ALA A 43 2.97 8.34 -8.48
N ALA A 44 2.86 8.13 -9.80
CA ALA A 44 3.75 7.27 -10.58
C ALA A 44 5.18 7.85 -10.66
N GLU A 45 5.31 9.15 -10.92
CA GLU A 45 6.59 9.85 -10.92
C GLU A 45 7.26 9.82 -9.54
N ARG A 46 6.47 10.05 -8.48
CA ARG A 46 6.96 9.95 -7.10
C ARG A 46 7.46 8.55 -6.80
N HIS A 47 6.79 7.51 -7.29
CA HIS A 47 7.22 6.13 -7.06
C HIS A 47 8.65 5.88 -7.54
N PHE A 48 9.01 6.34 -8.73
CA PHE A 48 10.37 6.21 -9.27
C PHE A 48 11.36 7.13 -8.55
N ARG A 49 10.99 8.36 -8.26
CA ARG A 49 11.83 9.28 -7.48
C ARG A 49 12.15 8.72 -6.09
N ASP A 50 11.19 8.04 -5.48
CA ASP A 50 11.37 7.43 -4.16
C ASP A 50 12.32 6.23 -4.18
N LEU A 51 12.51 5.55 -5.32
CA LEU A 51 13.52 4.49 -5.48
C LEU A 51 14.95 5.02 -5.42
N GLU A 52 15.18 6.29 -5.77
CA GLU A 52 16.48 6.96 -5.65
C GLU A 52 16.68 7.61 -4.25
N ASN A 53 15.64 7.71 -3.45
CA ASN A 53 15.70 8.43 -2.17
C ASN A 53 16.31 7.54 -1.07
N PRO A 54 17.43 7.96 -0.46
CA PRO A 54 18.12 7.18 0.57
C PRO A 54 17.33 7.00 1.87
N ASP A 55 16.30 7.84 2.11
CA ASP A 55 15.47 7.77 3.32
C ASP A 55 14.54 6.55 3.32
N PHE A 56 14.28 5.98 2.14
CA PHE A 56 13.35 4.88 1.97
C PHE A 56 14.01 3.72 1.23
N TYR A 57 13.48 2.53 1.45
CA TYR A 57 13.75 1.40 0.58
C TYR A 57 12.47 0.66 0.23
N PHE A 58 12.47 0.03 -0.92
CA PHE A 58 11.38 -0.80 -1.39
C PHE A 58 11.63 -2.26 -1.01
N ASP A 59 10.75 -2.82 -0.17
CA ASP A 59 10.85 -4.20 0.29
C ASP A 59 10.06 -5.13 -0.64
N GLU A 60 10.77 -5.76 -1.57
CA GLU A 60 10.19 -6.71 -2.53
C GLU A 60 9.55 -7.92 -1.85
N SER A 61 10.10 -8.38 -0.74
CA SER A 61 9.54 -9.47 0.04
C SER A 61 8.16 -9.11 0.61
N ALA A 62 8.01 -7.87 1.09
CA ALA A 62 6.71 -7.37 1.54
C ALA A 62 5.73 -7.21 0.36
N ALA A 63 6.22 -6.77 -0.81
CA ALA A 63 5.44 -6.64 -2.04
C ALA A 63 4.90 -8.00 -2.50
N LEU A 64 5.77 -9.00 -2.60
CA LEU A 64 5.39 -10.37 -2.93
C LEU A 64 4.39 -10.93 -1.91
N SER A 65 4.65 -10.71 -0.62
CA SER A 65 3.80 -11.21 0.47
C SER A 65 2.39 -10.65 0.40
N VAL A 66 2.20 -9.35 0.18
CA VAL A 66 0.86 -8.74 0.13
C VAL A 66 0.08 -9.15 -1.11
N VAL A 67 0.72 -9.26 -2.27
CA VAL A 67 0.03 -9.71 -3.50
C VAL A 67 -0.35 -11.19 -3.39
N THR A 68 0.56 -12.02 -2.87
CA THR A 68 0.26 -13.44 -2.64
C THR A 68 -0.88 -13.64 -1.64
N TRP A 69 -0.97 -12.81 -0.61
CA TRP A 69 -2.05 -12.84 0.36
C TRP A 69 -3.44 -12.74 -0.28
N PHE A 70 -3.61 -11.85 -1.26
CA PHE A 70 -4.89 -11.69 -1.94
C PHE A 70 -5.33 -12.93 -2.72
N LYS A 71 -4.40 -13.80 -3.14
CA LYS A 71 -4.74 -15.10 -3.78
C LYS A 71 -5.46 -16.07 -2.81
N PHE A 72 -5.31 -15.88 -1.51
CA PHE A 72 -5.98 -16.70 -0.49
C PHE A 72 -7.33 -16.13 -0.06
N ILE A 73 -7.70 -14.94 -0.52
CA ILE A 73 -8.98 -14.33 -0.18
C ILE A 73 -9.99 -14.68 -1.26
N PRO A 74 -11.03 -15.49 -0.95
CA PRO A 74 -12.05 -15.81 -1.92
C PRO A 74 -12.96 -14.61 -2.18
N ILE A 75 -13.48 -14.53 -3.39
CA ILE A 75 -14.56 -13.62 -3.74
C ILE A 75 -15.83 -14.13 -3.07
N THR A 76 -16.52 -13.25 -2.35
CA THR A 76 -17.70 -13.62 -1.52
C THR A 76 -19.03 -13.33 -2.19
N ASP A 77 -19.04 -12.62 -3.31
CA ASP A 77 -20.26 -12.18 -3.97
C ASP A 77 -20.12 -12.13 -5.50
N GLY A 78 -21.22 -12.34 -6.22
CA GLY A 78 -21.27 -12.28 -7.67
C GLY A 78 -20.90 -13.60 -8.39
N PRO A 79 -20.77 -13.56 -9.73
CA PRO A 79 -20.55 -14.74 -10.57
C PRO A 79 -19.22 -15.48 -10.32
N MET A 80 -18.30 -14.84 -9.61
CA MET A 80 -16.96 -15.36 -9.33
C MET A 80 -16.79 -15.85 -7.89
N VAL A 81 -17.90 -16.06 -7.16
CA VAL A 81 -17.87 -16.56 -5.76
C VAL A 81 -17.01 -17.80 -5.64
N GLY A 82 -16.16 -17.83 -4.60
CA GLY A 82 -15.25 -18.94 -4.31
C GLY A 82 -13.94 -18.90 -5.08
N LYS A 83 -13.81 -18.09 -6.14
CA LYS A 83 -12.53 -17.93 -6.83
C LYS A 83 -11.60 -16.98 -6.05
N PRO A 84 -10.26 -17.14 -6.17
CA PRO A 84 -9.31 -16.22 -5.59
C PRO A 84 -9.53 -14.78 -6.05
N THR A 85 -9.35 -13.82 -5.14
CA THR A 85 -9.37 -12.39 -5.50
C THR A 85 -8.20 -12.07 -6.42
N GLN A 86 -8.51 -11.52 -7.58
CA GLN A 86 -7.51 -11.02 -8.53
C GLN A 86 -7.45 -9.49 -8.44
N LEU A 87 -6.27 -8.98 -8.17
CA LEU A 87 -6.02 -7.54 -8.14
C LEU A 87 -5.75 -7.03 -9.56
N SER A 88 -6.35 -5.91 -9.91
CA SER A 88 -5.96 -5.17 -11.11
C SER A 88 -4.59 -4.51 -10.94
N PRO A 89 -3.88 -4.13 -12.02
CA PRO A 89 -2.60 -3.42 -11.91
C PRO A 89 -2.63 -2.20 -10.99
N SER A 90 -3.69 -1.39 -11.07
CA SER A 90 -3.87 -0.23 -10.20
C SER A 90 -4.09 -0.61 -8.72
N GLN A 91 -4.78 -1.72 -8.46
CA GLN A 91 -4.94 -2.23 -7.09
C GLN A 91 -3.63 -2.80 -6.55
N ILE A 92 -2.85 -3.50 -7.39
CA ILE A 92 -1.50 -3.96 -7.03
C ILE A 92 -0.64 -2.77 -6.66
N PHE A 93 -0.64 -1.70 -7.48
CA PHE A 93 0.08 -0.47 -7.16
C PHE A 93 -0.29 0.08 -5.78
N ILE A 94 -1.59 0.15 -5.45
CA ILE A 94 -2.06 0.65 -4.16
C ILE A 94 -1.56 -0.22 -3.00
N VAL A 95 -1.81 -1.54 -3.05
CA VAL A 95 -1.49 -2.42 -1.91
C VAL A 95 0.01 -2.58 -1.72
N VAL A 96 0.77 -2.64 -2.80
CA VAL A 96 2.23 -2.75 -2.76
C VAL A 96 2.83 -1.45 -2.25
N SER A 97 2.40 -0.29 -2.76
CA SER A 97 2.89 1.01 -2.26
C SER A 97 2.67 1.18 -0.76
N LEU A 98 1.52 0.75 -0.23
CA LEU A 98 1.21 0.86 1.20
C LEU A 98 2.04 -0.07 2.08
N MET A 99 2.42 -1.25 1.57
CA MET A 99 3.03 -2.30 2.40
C MET A 99 4.55 -2.41 2.23
N SER A 100 5.10 -1.94 1.11
CA SER A 100 6.50 -2.24 0.73
C SER A 100 7.47 -1.10 0.97
N TRP A 101 7.01 0.14 0.99
CA TRP A 101 7.88 1.28 1.32
C TRP A 101 8.19 1.32 2.81
N LYS A 102 9.48 1.35 3.16
CA LYS A 102 9.98 1.34 4.53
C LYS A 102 11.05 2.40 4.74
N TRP A 103 11.20 2.83 5.99
CA TRP A 103 12.25 3.74 6.40
C TRP A 103 13.59 3.01 6.45
N THR A 104 14.63 3.65 5.89
CA THR A 104 16.01 3.11 5.89
C THR A 104 16.68 3.30 7.23
N ASN A 105 16.41 4.40 7.92
CA ASN A 105 17.07 4.81 9.15
C ASN A 105 16.07 5.08 10.28
N ASP A 106 16.58 5.02 11.52
CA ASP A 106 15.90 5.59 12.68
C ASP A 106 15.96 7.12 12.61
N ILE A 107 14.84 7.78 12.95
CA ILE A 107 14.78 9.24 13.00
C ILE A 107 14.48 9.65 14.43
N TYR A 108 15.30 10.60 14.92
CA TYR A 108 15.19 11.19 16.24
C TYR A 108 14.82 12.67 16.08
N GLU A 109 13.93 13.16 16.90
CA GLU A 109 13.59 14.58 17.01
C GLU A 109 13.87 15.05 18.43
N GLU A 110 14.39 16.25 18.57
CA GLU A 110 14.58 16.86 19.88
C GLU A 110 13.27 17.51 20.33
N ILE A 111 12.70 16.99 21.41
CA ILE A 111 11.50 17.51 22.02
C ILE A 111 11.85 17.89 23.47
N GLU A 112 11.74 19.18 23.80
CA GLU A 112 12.05 19.71 25.13
C GLU A 112 13.46 19.33 25.63
N GLY A 113 14.45 19.33 24.73
CA GLY A 113 15.84 19.00 25.05
C GLY A 113 16.11 17.48 25.16
N ILE A 114 15.14 16.62 24.87
CA ILE A 114 15.27 15.16 24.90
C ILE A 114 15.21 14.61 23.47
N GLN A 115 16.18 13.75 23.11
CA GLN A 115 16.17 13.03 21.85
C GLN A 115 15.13 11.93 21.89
N VAL A 116 14.02 12.10 21.15
CA VAL A 116 12.92 11.14 21.06
C VAL A 116 12.96 10.45 19.70
N GLN A 117 12.99 9.13 19.70
CA GLN A 117 12.90 8.35 18.47
C GLN A 117 11.47 8.40 17.91
N VAL A 118 11.28 9.15 16.83
CA VAL A 118 9.97 9.35 16.21
C VAL A 118 9.67 8.34 15.11
N ARG A 119 10.71 7.75 14.51
CA ARG A 119 10.57 6.72 13.48
C ARG A 119 11.65 5.64 13.65
N TYR A 120 11.27 4.43 13.31
CA TYR A 120 12.14 3.27 13.42
C TYR A 120 12.46 2.73 12.03
N LYS A 121 13.71 2.36 11.81
CA LYS A 121 14.16 1.60 10.65
C LYS A 121 13.27 0.38 10.39
N GLY A 122 12.93 0.14 9.15
CA GLY A 122 12.11 -1.00 8.73
C GLY A 122 10.61 -0.86 9.00
N LEU A 123 10.15 0.25 9.63
CA LEU A 123 8.73 0.54 9.69
C LEU A 123 8.22 1.01 8.34
N ARG A 124 6.94 0.74 8.08
CA ARG A 124 6.28 1.21 6.86
C ARG A 124 6.28 2.73 6.81
N ARG A 125 6.59 3.26 5.63
CA ARG A 125 6.50 4.69 5.34
C ARG A 125 5.09 5.23 5.52
N TYR A 126 4.11 4.49 4.97
CA TYR A 126 2.71 4.89 5.00
C TYR A 126 1.98 4.20 6.15
N ASN A 127 1.46 4.99 7.08
CA ASN A 127 0.63 4.54 8.20
C ASN A 127 -0.84 4.93 8.04
N GLN A 128 -1.14 5.80 7.07
CA GLN A 128 -2.49 6.23 6.71
C GLN A 128 -2.64 6.24 5.20
N ALA A 129 -3.82 5.87 4.71
CA ALA A 129 -4.16 5.94 3.31
C ALA A 129 -5.58 6.47 3.13
N PHE A 130 -5.73 7.38 2.18
CA PHE A 130 -7.03 7.83 1.70
C PHE A 130 -7.21 7.38 0.26
N ILE A 131 -8.17 6.47 0.02
CA ILE A 131 -8.40 5.85 -1.28
C ILE A 131 -9.77 6.30 -1.79
N LEU A 132 -9.77 7.19 -2.80
CA LEU A 132 -10.96 7.64 -3.48
C LEU A 132 -11.03 6.96 -4.85
N VAL A 133 -11.97 6.05 -5.00
CA VAL A 133 -12.16 5.27 -6.24
C VAL A 133 -13.62 5.16 -6.61
N ALA A 134 -13.89 4.91 -7.88
CA ALA A 134 -15.23 4.80 -8.41
C ALA A 134 -16.05 3.66 -7.76
N ARG A 135 -17.38 3.75 -7.90
CA ARG A 135 -18.27 2.66 -7.52
C ARG A 135 -17.91 1.40 -8.32
N LYS A 136 -18.00 0.23 -7.69
CA LYS A 136 -17.66 -1.09 -8.28
C LYS A 136 -16.15 -1.35 -8.53
N TYR A 137 -15.27 -0.50 -8.04
CA TYR A 137 -13.81 -0.73 -8.10
C TYR A 137 -13.33 -1.87 -7.19
N GLY A 138 -14.18 -2.46 -6.36
CA GLY A 138 -13.79 -3.50 -5.41
C GLY A 138 -13.17 -2.97 -4.11
N LYS A 139 -13.43 -1.70 -3.76
CA LYS A 139 -12.83 -1.04 -2.59
C LYS A 139 -13.08 -1.76 -1.26
N THR A 140 -14.25 -2.37 -1.09
CA THR A 140 -14.59 -3.09 0.14
C THR A 140 -13.74 -4.36 0.29
N THR A 141 -13.60 -5.14 -0.77
CA THR A 141 -12.75 -6.34 -0.82
C THR A 141 -11.29 -5.97 -0.62
N LEU A 142 -10.83 -4.89 -1.28
CA LEU A 142 -9.46 -4.39 -1.15
C LEU A 142 -9.17 -3.96 0.29
N ALA A 143 -10.04 -3.17 0.89
CA ALA A 143 -9.88 -2.69 2.27
C ALA A 143 -9.96 -3.82 3.30
N ALA A 144 -10.91 -4.77 3.12
CA ALA A 144 -11.02 -5.94 3.98
C ALA A 144 -9.78 -6.84 3.87
N GLY A 145 -9.30 -7.10 2.65
CA GLY A 145 -8.08 -7.89 2.42
C GLY A 145 -6.84 -7.27 3.04
N LEU A 146 -6.65 -5.95 2.89
CA LEU A 146 -5.55 -5.22 3.55
C LEU A 146 -5.68 -5.26 5.08
N LYS A 147 -6.88 -5.07 5.61
CA LYS A 147 -7.10 -5.13 7.06
C LYS A 147 -6.73 -6.50 7.62
N LEU A 148 -7.20 -7.57 6.97
CA LEU A 148 -6.86 -8.94 7.37
C LEU A 148 -5.36 -9.22 7.23
N TYR A 149 -4.71 -8.73 6.17
CA TYR A 149 -3.26 -8.85 5.99
C TYR A 149 -2.49 -8.19 7.14
N VAL A 150 -2.85 -6.95 7.47
CA VAL A 150 -2.21 -6.23 8.58
C VAL A 150 -2.43 -6.95 9.90
N MET A 151 -3.63 -7.46 10.15
CA MET A 151 -3.92 -8.26 11.35
C MET A 151 -3.07 -9.53 11.39
N TYR A 152 -3.02 -10.30 10.30
CA TYR A 152 -2.21 -11.52 10.20
C TYR A 152 -0.73 -11.26 10.48
N LYS A 153 -0.15 -10.24 9.84
CA LYS A 153 1.25 -9.85 10.09
C LYS A 153 1.48 -9.36 11.52
N SER A 154 0.45 -8.83 12.17
CA SER A 154 0.49 -8.33 13.54
C SER A 154 0.53 -9.42 14.59
N PHE A 155 -0.10 -10.56 14.35
CA PHE A 155 -0.06 -11.71 15.26
C PHE A 155 1.38 -12.22 15.47
N TYR A 156 2.25 -12.06 14.48
CA TYR A 156 3.67 -12.41 14.57
C TYR A 156 4.54 -11.29 15.16
N ARG A 157 3.99 -10.10 15.42
CA ARG A 157 4.67 -8.95 16.05
C ARG A 157 3.71 -8.19 16.96
N PRO A 158 3.78 -8.35 18.29
CA PRO A 158 2.80 -7.79 19.25
C PRO A 158 2.58 -6.27 19.17
N ARG A 159 3.52 -5.50 18.60
CA ARG A 159 3.39 -4.04 18.46
C ARG A 159 2.34 -3.59 17.42
N ALA A 160 1.90 -4.45 16.52
CA ALA A 160 0.91 -4.07 15.51
C ALA A 160 -0.55 -4.21 15.99
N PHE A 161 -0.78 -4.88 17.13
CA PHE A 161 -2.10 -4.95 17.76
C PHE A 161 -2.61 -3.57 18.19
N SER A 162 -1.70 -2.66 18.56
CA SER A 162 -2.05 -1.28 18.90
C SER A 162 -2.55 -0.46 17.69
N LEU A 163 -2.22 -0.85 16.45
CA LEU A 163 -2.65 -0.14 15.24
C LEU A 163 -4.13 -0.40 14.92
N ALA A 164 -4.59 -1.64 15.04
CA ALA A 164 -6.00 -2.00 14.81
C ALA A 164 -6.91 -1.36 15.86
N THR A 165 -6.46 -1.33 17.12
CA THR A 165 -7.20 -0.70 18.24
C THR A 165 -7.22 0.83 18.09
N ARG A 166 -6.14 1.45 17.60
CA ARG A 166 -6.11 2.90 17.34
C ARG A 166 -6.97 3.31 16.16
N MET A 167 -7.08 2.53 15.10
CA MET A 167 -8.01 2.80 14.00
C MET A 167 -9.46 2.78 14.49
N ASN A 168 -9.84 1.83 15.33
CA ASN A 168 -11.18 1.79 15.93
C ASN A 168 -11.41 2.96 16.90
N ALA A 169 -10.43 3.32 17.74
CA ALA A 169 -10.52 4.46 18.64
C ALA A 169 -10.65 5.80 17.91
N TRP A 170 -10.03 5.95 16.73
CA TRP A 170 -10.15 7.17 15.93
C TRP A 170 -11.53 7.29 15.27
N LEU A 171 -12.14 6.20 14.83
CA LEU A 171 -13.50 6.16 14.31
C LEU A 171 -14.55 6.46 15.40
N TYR A 172 -14.28 6.02 16.65
CA TYR A 172 -15.17 6.30 17.78
C TYR A 172 -14.99 7.72 18.36
N ARG A 173 -13.83 8.36 18.23
CA ARG A 173 -13.59 9.73 18.73
C ARG A 173 -14.29 10.84 17.93
N ARG A 174 -14.92 10.56 16.80
CA ARG A 174 -15.68 11.54 16.00
C ARG A 174 -17.19 11.47 16.20
N LYS A 175 -17.68 10.91 17.28
CA LYS A 175 -19.06 11.23 17.69
C LYS A 175 -19.03 12.56 18.46
N PRO A 176 -19.68 13.63 17.96
CA PRO A 176 -19.83 14.83 18.75
C PRO A 176 -20.65 14.48 19.99
N LEU A 177 -20.10 14.73 21.16
CA LEU A 177 -20.83 14.80 22.40
C LEU A 177 -21.78 16.03 22.34
N TYR A 178 -22.96 15.82 21.81
CA TYR A 178 -24.07 16.69 22.17
C TYR A 178 -24.68 16.11 23.45
N LEU A 179 -24.25 16.63 24.58
CA LEU A 179 -24.99 16.56 25.81
C LEU A 179 -25.66 17.91 26.00
N THR A 180 -26.97 17.88 25.90
CA THR A 180 -27.89 18.90 26.46
C THR A 180 -27.65 19.10 27.96
#